data_88d2853ac5fefb51a533563cb3128c69
#
_entry.id   88d2853ac5fefb51a533563cb3128c69
#
_cell.length_a   1.000
_cell.length_b   1.000
_cell.length_c   1.000
_cell.angle_alpha   90.00
_cell.angle_beta   90.00
_cell.angle_gamma   90.00
#
_symmetry.space_group_name_H-M   'P 1'
#
loop_
_entity.id
_entity.type
_entity.pdbx_description
1 polymer ?
#
loop_
_entity_poly.entity_id
_entity_poly.type
_entity_poly.pdbx_seq_one_letter_code
_entity_poly.pdbx_strand_id
1 'polypeptide(L)'
;MAALARAGDTAAPDLLEWRVDAFDGAADAAALVSAAAALRGAAGPLPLLVTLRAAREGGRDHGQDDAERAARVIALVDAGVADLADFETDADPAALRALRAACRDAGIPLVLSAHHFDRTPPVDDMVRAFACAAELGADVAKLAVMPRSARDVDALLAATANADRSLAIPLVSMAMGEVGVASRVIGFRYGSRITWASAGAASAPGQLPLTELRRRLREELAR
;
A
#
# COMPACT_ATOMS: atom_id res chain seq x y z
N MET A 1 1.31 4.70 -18.85
CA MET A 1 1.52 3.24 -18.62
C MET A 1 3.00 3.04 -18.25
N ALA A 2 3.27 2.52 -17.06
CA ALA A 2 4.63 2.11 -16.70
C ALA A 2 5.00 0.89 -17.56
N ALA A 3 6.22 0.88 -18.13
CA ALA A 3 6.72 -0.28 -18.83
C ALA A 3 6.90 -1.43 -17.82
N LEU A 4 6.15 -2.52 -18.00
CA LEU A 4 6.29 -3.72 -17.18
C LEU A 4 7.60 -4.41 -17.57
N ALA A 5 8.53 -4.53 -16.63
CA ALA A 5 9.74 -5.30 -16.82
C ALA A 5 9.40 -6.81 -16.84
N ARG A 6 10.09 -7.58 -17.69
CA ARG A 6 9.86 -9.03 -17.80
C ARG A 6 10.40 -9.76 -16.57
N ALA A 7 9.74 -10.86 -16.20
CA ALA A 7 10.23 -11.75 -15.14
C ALA A 7 11.69 -12.21 -15.46
N GLY A 8 12.57 -12.02 -14.48
CA GLY A 8 14.03 -12.26 -14.65
C GLY A 8 14.87 -10.99 -14.85
N ASP A 9 14.24 -9.84 -15.12
CA ASP A 9 14.93 -8.56 -15.12
C ASP A 9 15.17 -8.10 -13.66
N THR A 10 16.40 -7.75 -13.32
CA THR A 10 16.75 -7.22 -11.99
C THR A 10 16.08 -5.87 -11.69
N ALA A 11 15.46 -5.25 -12.68
CA ALA A 11 14.66 -4.03 -12.58
C ALA A 11 13.14 -4.32 -12.46
N ALA A 12 12.67 -5.58 -12.54
CA ALA A 12 11.26 -5.91 -12.41
C ALA A 12 10.78 -5.77 -10.96
N PRO A 13 9.58 -5.21 -10.69
CA PRO A 13 8.99 -5.23 -9.36
C PRO A 13 8.56 -6.66 -8.97
N ASP A 14 8.44 -6.91 -7.67
CA ASP A 14 7.92 -8.18 -7.14
C ASP A 14 6.38 -8.14 -7.02
N LEU A 15 5.81 -6.93 -6.99
CA LEU A 15 4.39 -6.64 -6.86
C LEU A 15 4.10 -5.32 -7.59
N LEU A 16 2.98 -5.25 -8.29
CA LEU A 16 2.46 -4.02 -8.88
C LEU A 16 1.34 -3.45 -8.02
N GLU A 17 1.33 -2.14 -7.80
CA GLU A 17 0.18 -1.44 -7.24
C GLU A 17 -0.55 -0.68 -8.36
N TRP A 18 -1.85 -0.92 -8.47
CA TRP A 18 -2.73 -0.10 -9.27
C TRP A 18 -3.47 0.91 -8.40
N ARG A 19 -3.11 2.17 -8.53
CA ARG A 19 -3.81 3.32 -7.95
C ARG A 19 -5.05 3.61 -8.80
N VAL A 20 -6.15 2.98 -8.44
CA VAL A 20 -7.45 3.10 -9.15
C VAL A 20 -7.96 4.54 -9.10
N ASP A 21 -7.73 5.24 -7.99
CA ASP A 21 -8.08 6.67 -7.85
C ASP A 21 -7.36 7.58 -8.85
N ALA A 22 -6.20 7.19 -9.36
CA ALA A 22 -5.49 7.94 -10.40
C ALA A 22 -6.02 7.68 -11.83
N PHE A 23 -6.95 6.72 -11.99
CA PHE A 23 -7.57 6.42 -13.27
C PHE A 23 -8.78 7.32 -13.52
N ASP A 24 -8.83 8.01 -14.67
CA ASP A 24 -9.92 8.96 -15.00
C ASP A 24 -11.30 8.28 -15.07
N GLY A 25 -11.34 6.99 -15.40
CA GLY A 25 -12.57 6.17 -15.45
C GLY A 25 -12.95 5.51 -14.12
N ALA A 26 -12.33 5.87 -12.98
CA ALA A 26 -12.57 5.21 -11.69
C ALA A 26 -14.03 5.28 -11.20
N ALA A 27 -14.80 6.27 -11.65
CA ALA A 27 -16.22 6.41 -11.35
C ALA A 27 -17.13 5.53 -12.23
N ASP A 28 -16.66 5.08 -13.39
CA ASP A 28 -17.39 4.23 -14.33
C ASP A 28 -17.02 2.75 -14.15
N ALA A 29 -17.97 1.94 -13.73
CA ALA A 29 -17.74 0.51 -13.48
C ALA A 29 -17.33 -0.27 -14.74
N ALA A 30 -17.88 0.06 -15.93
CA ALA A 30 -17.52 -0.62 -17.17
C ALA A 30 -16.11 -0.25 -17.64
N ALA A 31 -15.76 1.04 -17.56
CA ALA A 31 -14.41 1.51 -17.84
C ALA A 31 -13.39 0.90 -16.88
N LEU A 32 -13.75 0.77 -15.60
CA LEU A 32 -12.92 0.16 -14.57
C LEU A 32 -12.60 -1.30 -14.87
N VAL A 33 -13.62 -2.12 -15.19
CA VAL A 33 -13.44 -3.55 -15.52
C VAL A 33 -12.62 -3.72 -16.79
N SER A 34 -12.85 -2.89 -17.80
CA SER A 34 -12.07 -2.93 -19.04
C SER A 34 -10.59 -2.59 -18.81
N ALA A 35 -10.32 -1.52 -18.02
CA ALA A 35 -8.96 -1.14 -17.66
C ALA A 35 -8.27 -2.22 -16.83
N ALA A 36 -9.01 -2.83 -15.91
CA ALA A 36 -8.55 -3.91 -15.04
C ALA A 36 -8.10 -5.13 -15.86
N ALA A 37 -8.91 -5.58 -16.81
CA ALA A 37 -8.57 -6.70 -17.70
C ALA A 37 -7.32 -6.41 -18.53
N ALA A 38 -7.20 -5.21 -19.11
CA ALA A 38 -6.02 -4.78 -19.85
C ALA A 38 -4.76 -4.75 -18.97
N LEU A 39 -4.88 -4.23 -17.74
CA LEU A 39 -3.78 -4.18 -16.78
C LEU A 39 -3.37 -5.58 -16.35
N ARG A 40 -4.32 -6.47 -16.05
CA ARG A 40 -4.03 -7.86 -15.68
C ARG A 40 -3.27 -8.60 -16.81
N GLY A 41 -3.72 -8.41 -18.05
CA GLY A 41 -3.03 -8.97 -19.23
C GLY A 41 -1.60 -8.43 -19.37
N ALA A 42 -1.38 -7.16 -19.13
CA ALA A 42 -0.06 -6.53 -19.20
C ALA A 42 0.85 -6.90 -18.01
N ALA A 43 0.29 -7.08 -16.80
CA ALA A 43 1.02 -7.50 -15.60
C ALA A 43 1.52 -8.96 -15.70
N GLY A 44 0.85 -9.80 -16.48
CA GLY A 44 1.20 -11.21 -16.60
C GLY A 44 1.17 -11.92 -15.23
N PRO A 45 2.24 -12.60 -14.82
CA PRO A 45 2.28 -13.33 -13.55
C PRO A 45 2.56 -12.46 -12.31
N LEU A 46 2.83 -11.16 -12.48
CA LEU A 46 3.11 -10.29 -11.33
C LEU A 46 1.86 -10.09 -10.47
N PRO A 47 1.96 -10.26 -9.15
CA PRO A 47 0.84 -9.95 -8.26
C PRO A 47 0.41 -8.49 -8.38
N LEU A 48 -0.90 -8.24 -8.31
CA LEU A 48 -1.51 -6.93 -8.45
C LEU A 48 -2.24 -6.53 -7.17
N LEU A 49 -1.73 -5.51 -6.50
CA LEU A 49 -2.38 -4.82 -5.41
C LEU A 49 -3.32 -3.75 -5.98
N VAL A 50 -4.61 -3.85 -5.67
CA VAL A 50 -5.61 -2.85 -6.06
C VAL A 50 -5.84 -1.88 -4.92
N THR A 51 -5.63 -0.59 -5.18
CA THR A 51 -5.78 0.49 -4.21
C THR A 51 -6.69 1.59 -4.76
N LEU A 52 -7.87 1.77 -4.18
CA LEU A 52 -8.73 2.94 -4.42
C LEU A 52 -8.63 3.88 -3.22
N ARG A 53 -7.59 4.73 -3.22
CA ARG A 53 -7.25 5.59 -2.09
C ARG A 53 -8.29 6.68 -1.86
N ALA A 54 -8.71 6.85 -0.59
CA ALA A 54 -9.59 7.95 -0.18
C ALA A 54 -8.93 9.31 -0.38
N ALA A 55 -9.72 10.33 -0.74
CA ALA A 55 -9.22 11.69 -0.90
C ALA A 55 -8.61 12.24 0.41
N ARG A 56 -9.21 11.90 1.57
CA ARG A 56 -8.70 12.29 2.90
C ARG A 56 -7.32 11.70 3.21
N GLU A 57 -6.92 10.62 2.53
CA GLU A 57 -5.60 10.01 2.63
C GLU A 57 -4.77 10.13 1.34
N GLY A 58 -4.91 11.25 0.65
CA GLY A 58 -4.09 11.62 -0.51
C GLY A 58 -4.46 10.92 -1.81
N GLY A 59 -5.65 10.35 -1.93
CA GLY A 59 -6.24 9.88 -3.16
C GLY A 59 -6.86 11.01 -3.97
N ARG A 60 -7.16 10.74 -5.23
CA ARG A 60 -7.95 11.62 -6.08
C ARG A 60 -9.42 11.51 -5.71
N ASP A 61 -10.09 12.65 -5.54
CA ASP A 61 -11.52 12.71 -5.24
C ASP A 61 -12.34 12.44 -6.52
N HIS A 62 -13.22 11.45 -6.44
CA HIS A 62 -14.23 11.13 -7.47
C HIS A 62 -15.66 11.27 -6.95
N GLY A 63 -15.85 11.95 -5.80
CA GLY A 63 -17.15 12.15 -5.17
C GLY A 63 -17.76 10.86 -4.58
N GLN A 64 -16.95 9.84 -4.31
CA GLN A 64 -17.40 8.54 -3.80
C GLN A 64 -17.28 8.47 -2.29
N ASP A 65 -18.30 7.94 -1.63
CA ASP A 65 -18.23 7.55 -0.24
C ASP A 65 -17.48 6.20 -0.07
N ASP A 66 -17.28 5.78 1.18
CA ASP A 66 -16.54 4.56 1.48
C ASP A 66 -17.29 3.30 1.02
N ALA A 67 -18.62 3.29 1.01
CA ALA A 67 -19.42 2.17 0.52
C ALA A 67 -19.28 2.00 -1.00
N GLU A 68 -19.34 3.11 -1.74
CA GLU A 68 -19.14 3.12 -3.19
C GLU A 68 -17.71 2.72 -3.57
N ARG A 69 -16.71 3.19 -2.83
CA ARG A 69 -15.31 2.82 -3.02
C ARG A 69 -15.09 1.33 -2.77
N ALA A 70 -15.63 0.81 -1.65
CA ALA A 70 -15.55 -0.62 -1.33
C ALA A 70 -16.24 -1.47 -2.40
N ALA A 71 -17.42 -1.08 -2.88
CA ALA A 71 -18.10 -1.79 -3.95
C ALA A 71 -17.27 -1.89 -5.24
N ARG A 72 -16.51 -0.86 -5.58
CA ARG A 72 -15.61 -0.89 -6.75
C ARG A 72 -14.41 -1.82 -6.54
N VAL A 73 -13.81 -1.81 -5.36
CA VAL A 73 -12.70 -2.74 -5.04
C VAL A 73 -13.22 -4.17 -5.03
N ILE A 74 -14.41 -4.42 -4.45
CA ILE A 74 -15.07 -5.74 -4.47
C ILE A 74 -15.29 -6.21 -5.91
N ALA A 75 -15.80 -5.36 -6.80
CA ALA A 75 -15.98 -5.73 -8.20
C ALA A 75 -14.67 -6.16 -8.89
N LEU A 76 -13.54 -5.53 -8.55
CA LEU A 76 -12.22 -5.92 -9.07
C LEU A 76 -11.72 -7.24 -8.46
N VAL A 77 -12.04 -7.50 -7.19
CA VAL A 77 -11.77 -8.77 -6.50
C VAL A 77 -12.59 -9.90 -7.15
N ASP A 78 -13.89 -9.71 -7.33
CA ASP A 78 -14.82 -10.68 -7.92
C ASP A 78 -14.48 -10.98 -9.38
N ALA A 79 -13.94 -10.00 -10.10
CA ALA A 79 -13.44 -10.18 -11.46
C ALA A 79 -12.10 -10.92 -11.56
N GLY A 80 -11.50 -11.31 -10.42
CA GLY A 80 -10.20 -12.02 -10.37
C GLY A 80 -9.02 -11.18 -10.84
N VAL A 81 -9.12 -9.86 -10.78
CA VAL A 81 -8.06 -8.94 -11.22
C VAL A 81 -7.05 -8.68 -10.09
N ALA A 82 -7.54 -8.58 -8.85
CA ALA A 82 -6.73 -8.31 -7.68
C ALA A 82 -6.13 -9.58 -7.08
N ASP A 83 -4.84 -9.56 -6.79
CA ASP A 83 -4.18 -10.55 -5.93
C ASP A 83 -4.11 -10.06 -4.47
N LEU A 84 -4.20 -8.75 -4.25
CA LEU A 84 -4.33 -8.09 -2.94
C LEU A 84 -5.24 -6.85 -3.10
N ALA A 85 -5.89 -6.45 -2.00
CA ALA A 85 -6.64 -5.19 -1.94
C ALA A 85 -6.10 -4.31 -0.79
N ASP A 86 -6.08 -2.98 -0.98
CA ASP A 86 -5.71 -1.99 0.05
C ASP A 86 -6.91 -1.07 0.31
N PHE A 87 -7.23 -0.88 1.59
CA PHE A 87 -8.28 0.04 2.03
C PHE A 87 -7.88 0.73 3.34
N GLU A 88 -8.54 1.85 3.69
CA GLU A 88 -8.18 2.62 4.88
C GLU A 88 -8.81 2.04 6.17
N THR A 89 -8.06 2.12 7.28
CA THR A 89 -8.52 1.68 8.62
C THR A 89 -9.64 2.55 9.19
N ASP A 90 -9.75 3.80 8.76
CA ASP A 90 -10.75 4.78 9.21
C ASP A 90 -12.01 4.82 8.32
N ALA A 91 -12.13 3.89 7.38
CA ALA A 91 -13.29 3.79 6.51
C ALA A 91 -14.55 3.34 7.26
N ASP A 92 -15.71 3.55 6.65
CA ASP A 92 -16.99 3.10 7.20
C ASP A 92 -16.94 1.61 7.60
N PRO A 93 -17.33 1.26 8.84
CA PRO A 93 -17.24 -0.12 9.32
C PRO A 93 -18.05 -1.13 8.52
N ALA A 94 -19.16 -0.74 7.86
CA ALA A 94 -19.94 -1.64 7.02
C ALA A 94 -19.23 -1.89 5.69
N ALA A 95 -18.61 -0.85 5.09
CA ALA A 95 -17.79 -0.95 3.90
C ALA A 95 -16.58 -1.88 4.13
N LEU A 96 -15.88 -1.70 5.27
CA LEU A 96 -14.75 -2.56 5.66
C LEU A 96 -15.18 -4.03 5.80
N ARG A 97 -16.31 -4.29 6.49
CA ARG A 97 -16.80 -5.66 6.66
C ARG A 97 -17.17 -6.32 5.33
N ALA A 98 -17.80 -5.59 4.42
CA ALA A 98 -18.16 -6.08 3.10
C ALA A 98 -16.91 -6.43 2.28
N LEU A 99 -15.93 -5.52 2.23
CA LEU A 99 -14.68 -5.75 1.51
C LEU A 99 -13.89 -6.92 2.12
N ARG A 100 -13.79 -6.97 3.46
CA ARG A 100 -13.13 -8.08 4.16
C ARG A 100 -13.76 -9.44 3.82
N ALA A 101 -15.09 -9.50 3.76
CA ALA A 101 -15.80 -10.71 3.37
C ALA A 101 -15.46 -11.14 1.93
N ALA A 102 -15.53 -10.21 0.98
CA ALA A 102 -15.18 -10.46 -0.42
C ALA A 102 -13.73 -10.94 -0.59
N CYS A 103 -12.76 -10.27 0.05
CA CYS A 103 -11.34 -10.67 0.00
C CYS A 103 -11.16 -12.11 0.56
N ARG A 104 -11.79 -12.42 1.70
CA ARG A 104 -11.72 -13.76 2.30
C ARG A 104 -12.33 -14.82 1.39
N ASP A 105 -13.49 -14.55 0.79
CA ASP A 105 -14.21 -15.50 -0.08
C ASP A 105 -13.45 -15.74 -1.39
N ALA A 106 -12.72 -14.73 -1.88
CA ALA A 106 -11.79 -14.83 -3.01
C ALA A 106 -10.42 -15.41 -2.64
N GLY A 107 -10.10 -15.55 -1.35
CA GLY A 107 -8.81 -16.07 -0.88
C GLY A 107 -7.64 -15.09 -1.08
N ILE A 108 -7.89 -13.78 -1.16
CA ILE A 108 -6.85 -12.76 -1.33
C ILE A 108 -6.60 -11.95 -0.05
N PRO A 109 -5.35 -11.52 0.23
CA PRO A 109 -5.04 -10.69 1.39
C PRO A 109 -5.65 -9.29 1.30
N LEU A 110 -6.14 -8.80 2.45
CA LEU A 110 -6.55 -7.41 2.65
C LEU A 110 -5.46 -6.64 3.40
N VAL A 111 -4.93 -5.60 2.77
CA VAL A 111 -4.07 -4.60 3.39
C VAL A 111 -4.96 -3.52 4.00
N LEU A 112 -4.89 -3.29 5.31
CA LEU A 112 -5.50 -2.12 5.92
C LEU A 112 -4.45 -1.07 6.23
N SER A 113 -4.67 0.14 5.72
CA SER A 113 -3.68 1.21 5.69
C SER A 113 -4.15 2.47 6.41
N ALA A 114 -3.20 3.21 6.97
CA ALA A 114 -3.38 4.56 7.49
C ALA A 114 -2.27 5.48 6.98
N HIS A 115 -2.61 6.71 6.60
CA HIS A 115 -1.65 7.68 6.06
C HIS A 115 -1.78 9.03 6.79
N HIS A 116 -0.68 9.48 7.40
CA HIS A 116 -0.56 10.79 8.02
C HIS A 116 0.31 11.70 7.14
N PHE A 117 -0.31 12.57 6.36
CA PHE A 117 0.39 13.48 5.44
C PHE A 117 0.97 14.73 6.09
N ASP A 118 0.59 15.01 7.33
CA ASP A 118 0.93 16.23 8.07
C ASP A 118 1.99 16.02 9.17
N ARG A 119 2.16 14.80 9.65
CA ARG A 119 3.00 14.48 10.81
C ARG A 119 3.45 13.03 10.89
N THR A 120 4.36 12.77 11.83
CA THR A 120 4.66 11.46 12.40
C THR A 120 4.05 11.40 13.81
N PRO A 121 3.06 10.53 14.07
CA PRO A 121 2.48 10.37 15.41
C PRO A 121 3.51 9.85 16.43
N PRO A 122 3.23 9.96 17.75
CA PRO A 122 4.02 9.29 18.79
C PRO A 122 4.13 7.78 18.55
N VAL A 123 5.21 7.17 19.04
CA VAL A 123 5.50 5.72 18.84
C VAL A 123 4.31 4.85 19.26
N ASP A 124 3.74 5.12 20.45
CA ASP A 124 2.62 4.31 20.95
C ASP A 124 1.35 4.46 20.12
N ASP A 125 1.11 5.62 19.50
CA ASP A 125 -0.03 5.84 18.60
C ASP A 125 0.17 5.04 17.30
N MET A 126 1.39 4.99 16.78
CA MET A 126 1.72 4.21 15.60
C MET A 126 1.62 2.69 15.87
N VAL A 127 2.04 2.23 17.05
CA VAL A 127 1.85 0.83 17.46
C VAL A 127 0.37 0.50 17.55
N ARG A 128 -0.44 1.40 18.15
CA ARG A 128 -1.91 1.23 18.21
C ARG A 128 -2.55 1.23 16.81
N ALA A 129 -2.05 2.02 15.87
CA ALA A 129 -2.56 2.01 14.50
C ALA A 129 -2.37 0.64 13.82
N PHE A 130 -1.20 0.01 13.99
CA PHE A 130 -0.98 -1.36 13.51
C PHE A 130 -1.88 -2.38 14.21
N ALA A 131 -2.04 -2.27 15.53
CA ALA A 131 -2.91 -3.17 16.30
C ALA A 131 -4.38 -3.03 15.86
N CYS A 132 -4.85 -1.80 15.67
CA CYS A 132 -6.20 -1.52 15.17
C CYS A 132 -6.43 -2.17 13.78
N ALA A 133 -5.48 -2.06 12.86
CA ALA A 133 -5.59 -2.73 11.57
C ALA A 133 -5.74 -4.26 11.73
N ALA A 134 -4.94 -4.87 12.62
CA ALA A 134 -5.04 -6.30 12.93
C ALA A 134 -6.41 -6.67 13.54
N GLU A 135 -6.92 -5.88 14.48
CA GLU A 135 -8.24 -6.08 15.11
C GLU A 135 -9.40 -5.93 14.10
N LEU A 136 -9.25 -5.06 13.11
CA LEU A 136 -10.19 -4.91 11.98
C LEU A 136 -10.10 -6.08 10.98
N GLY A 137 -9.17 -7.00 11.19
CA GLY A 137 -9.01 -8.21 10.39
C GLY A 137 -8.13 -8.03 9.15
N ALA A 138 -7.17 -7.11 9.17
CA ALA A 138 -6.15 -7.02 8.14
C ALA A 138 -5.33 -8.30 8.05
N ASP A 139 -4.96 -8.69 6.83
CA ASP A 139 -3.92 -9.69 6.59
C ASP A 139 -2.54 -9.03 6.53
N VAL A 140 -2.48 -7.73 6.23
CA VAL A 140 -1.28 -6.88 6.28
C VAL A 140 -1.66 -5.51 6.85
N ALA A 141 -0.95 -5.02 7.86
CA ALA A 141 -1.15 -3.67 8.39
C ALA A 141 -0.12 -2.70 7.80
N LYS A 142 -0.60 -1.55 7.28
CA LYS A 142 0.24 -0.56 6.61
C LYS A 142 0.10 0.81 7.23
N LEU A 143 1.25 1.48 7.48
CA LEU A 143 1.30 2.84 8.00
C LEU A 143 2.28 3.69 7.21
N ALA A 144 1.83 4.85 6.72
CA ALA A 144 2.67 5.86 6.10
C ALA A 144 2.57 7.16 6.90
N VAL A 145 3.72 7.81 7.18
CA VAL A 145 3.78 9.02 7.98
C VAL A 145 4.64 10.08 7.31
N MET A 146 4.43 11.36 7.66
CA MET A 146 5.23 12.47 7.16
C MET A 146 6.24 12.92 8.23
N PRO A 147 7.52 12.60 8.08
CA PRO A 147 8.55 13.02 9.01
C PRO A 147 8.95 14.48 8.77
N ARG A 148 9.25 15.19 9.85
CA ARG A 148 9.85 16.53 9.84
C ARG A 148 11.35 16.50 10.13
N SER A 149 11.83 15.37 10.67
CA SER A 149 13.22 15.17 11.09
C SER A 149 13.63 13.70 11.01
N ALA A 150 14.91 13.42 11.12
CA ALA A 150 15.42 12.04 11.26
C ALA A 150 14.86 11.33 12.50
N ARG A 151 14.58 12.06 13.59
CA ARG A 151 13.97 11.49 14.81
C ARG A 151 12.58 10.93 14.54
N ASP A 152 11.83 11.52 13.62
CA ASP A 152 10.51 11.00 13.25
C ASP A 152 10.63 9.69 12.47
N VAL A 153 11.68 9.56 11.65
CA VAL A 153 12.00 8.30 10.96
C VAL A 153 12.38 7.22 11.98
N ASP A 154 13.24 7.56 12.96
CA ASP A 154 13.63 6.64 14.03
C ASP A 154 12.40 6.22 14.86
N ALA A 155 11.48 7.15 15.15
CA ALA A 155 10.24 6.86 15.86
C ALA A 155 9.35 5.87 15.08
N LEU A 156 9.21 6.04 13.75
CA LEU A 156 8.47 5.09 12.91
C LEU A 156 9.13 3.70 12.91
N LEU A 157 10.44 3.64 12.75
CA LEU A 157 11.18 2.37 12.77
C LEU A 157 11.05 1.66 14.11
N ALA A 158 11.13 2.41 15.23
CA ALA A 158 10.91 1.87 16.57
C ALA A 158 9.47 1.35 16.75
N ALA A 159 8.46 2.10 16.29
CA ALA A 159 7.07 1.66 16.33
C ALA A 159 6.86 0.38 15.51
N THR A 160 7.46 0.31 14.32
CA THR A 160 7.39 -0.88 13.45
C THR A 160 7.99 -2.09 14.15
N ALA A 161 9.20 -1.96 14.73
CA ALA A 161 9.85 -3.05 15.45
C ALA A 161 9.08 -3.48 16.70
N ASN A 162 8.42 -2.55 17.40
CA ASN A 162 7.57 -2.85 18.55
C ASN A 162 6.34 -3.66 18.13
N ALA A 163 5.66 -3.22 17.06
CA ALA A 163 4.48 -3.88 16.53
C ALA A 163 4.81 -5.27 15.93
N ASP A 164 5.92 -5.41 15.21
CA ASP A 164 6.37 -6.69 14.59
C ASP A 164 6.62 -7.78 15.64
N ARG A 165 7.02 -7.40 16.88
CA ARG A 165 7.18 -8.35 17.98
C ARG A 165 5.87 -8.81 18.63
N SER A 166 4.82 -8.02 18.50
CA SER A 166 3.54 -8.25 19.21
C SER A 166 2.41 -8.71 18.30
N LEU A 167 2.50 -8.47 17.01
CA LEU A 167 1.46 -8.80 16.04
C LEU A 167 1.87 -9.99 15.17
N ALA A 168 0.90 -10.86 14.88
CA ALA A 168 1.13 -12.06 14.06
C ALA A 168 1.02 -11.80 12.54
N ILE A 169 0.59 -10.60 12.14
CA ILE A 169 0.43 -10.24 10.73
C ILE A 169 1.63 -9.44 10.20
N PRO A 170 1.97 -9.55 8.91
CA PRO A 170 2.98 -8.73 8.27
C PRO A 170 2.69 -7.23 8.39
N LEU A 171 3.75 -6.46 8.63
CA LEU A 171 3.66 -5.00 8.71
C LEU A 171 4.32 -4.34 7.50
N VAL A 172 3.81 -3.18 7.14
CA VAL A 172 4.38 -2.29 6.15
C VAL A 172 4.43 -0.88 6.73
N SER A 173 5.61 -0.29 6.76
CA SER A 173 5.79 1.07 7.25
C SER A 173 6.68 1.88 6.33
N MET A 174 6.37 3.16 6.18
CA MET A 174 7.21 4.09 5.43
C MET A 174 7.04 5.52 5.90
N ALA A 175 8.14 6.24 5.96
CA ALA A 175 8.16 7.69 6.08
C ALA A 175 8.17 8.30 4.67
N MET A 176 7.33 9.32 4.47
CA MET A 176 7.19 10.03 3.20
C MET A 176 8.21 11.18 3.08
N GLY A 177 8.30 11.80 1.92
CA GLY A 177 9.22 12.92 1.67
C GLY A 177 10.69 12.51 1.64
N GLU A 178 11.55 13.49 1.41
CA GLU A 178 13.01 13.26 1.29
C GLU A 178 13.64 12.74 2.57
N VAL A 179 13.23 13.30 3.72
CA VAL A 179 13.70 12.87 5.05
C VAL A 179 13.37 11.39 5.30
N GLY A 180 12.23 10.93 4.75
CA GLY A 180 11.72 9.58 4.94
C GLY A 180 12.38 8.50 4.08
N VAL A 181 13.19 8.85 3.08
CA VAL A 181 13.75 7.89 2.09
C VAL A 181 14.48 6.73 2.77
N ALA A 182 15.20 6.99 3.87
CA ALA A 182 15.92 5.94 4.60
C ALA A 182 15.00 4.80 5.04
N SER A 183 13.77 5.09 5.52
CA SER A 183 12.82 4.07 5.96
C SER A 183 12.44 3.07 4.86
N ARG A 184 12.44 3.50 3.60
CA ARG A 184 12.15 2.62 2.46
C ARG A 184 13.27 1.62 2.18
N VAL A 185 14.50 1.95 2.60
CA VAL A 185 15.69 1.12 2.38
C VAL A 185 15.96 0.21 3.57
N ILE A 186 15.85 0.73 4.81
CA ILE A 186 16.21 -0.03 6.02
C ILE A 186 15.00 -0.60 6.78
N GLY A 187 13.77 -0.25 6.40
CA GLY A 187 12.55 -0.66 7.10
C GLY A 187 12.42 -2.16 7.31
N PHE A 188 12.96 -2.98 6.39
CA PHE A 188 12.95 -4.43 6.52
C PHE A 188 13.69 -4.94 7.76
N ARG A 189 14.72 -4.23 8.25
CA ARG A 189 15.45 -4.56 9.49
C ARG A 189 14.59 -4.36 10.74
N TYR A 190 13.50 -3.60 10.60
CA TYR A 190 12.57 -3.26 11.68
C TYR A 190 11.21 -3.96 11.55
N GLY A 191 11.06 -4.87 10.57
CA GLY A 191 9.84 -5.66 10.41
C GLY A 191 8.93 -5.24 9.26
N SER A 192 9.23 -4.16 8.52
CA SER A 192 8.46 -3.80 7.31
C SER A 192 8.73 -4.79 6.18
N ARG A 193 7.67 -5.39 5.60
CA ARG A 193 7.81 -6.49 4.63
C ARG A 193 7.75 -6.04 3.17
N ILE A 194 7.19 -4.86 2.90
CA ILE A 194 7.03 -4.32 1.54
C ILE A 194 7.52 -2.88 1.53
N THR A 195 8.17 -2.48 0.45
CA THR A 195 8.52 -1.08 0.20
C THR A 195 8.07 -0.66 -1.20
N TRP A 196 7.78 0.62 -1.40
CA TRP A 196 7.27 1.17 -2.65
C TRP A 196 8.33 1.96 -3.41
N ALA A 197 8.41 1.68 -4.71
CA ALA A 197 9.21 2.41 -5.68
C ALA A 197 8.31 2.96 -6.80
N SER A 198 8.79 3.94 -7.54
CA SER A 198 8.13 4.39 -8.76
C SER A 198 8.65 3.61 -9.98
N ALA A 199 7.71 3.20 -10.84
CA ALA A 199 8.01 2.64 -12.16
C ALA A 199 7.88 3.71 -13.29
N GLY A 200 7.79 4.97 -12.90
CA GLY A 200 7.60 6.15 -13.75
C GLY A 200 7.46 7.37 -12.86
N ALA A 201 6.39 8.14 -13.00
CA ALA A 201 6.08 9.23 -12.08
C ALA A 201 5.82 8.68 -10.66
N ALA A 202 6.36 9.35 -9.65
CA ALA A 202 6.14 8.98 -8.25
C ALA A 202 4.66 9.21 -7.87
N SER A 203 4.05 8.23 -7.22
CA SER A 203 2.67 8.29 -6.73
C SER A 203 2.57 8.77 -5.27
N ALA A 204 3.70 8.94 -4.60
CA ALA A 204 3.79 9.47 -3.23
C ALA A 204 5.14 10.17 -3.01
N PRO A 205 5.20 11.16 -2.09
CA PRO A 205 6.43 11.86 -1.76
C PRO A 205 7.55 10.91 -1.32
N GLY A 206 8.79 11.14 -1.80
CA GLY A 206 9.96 10.36 -1.39
C GLY A 206 10.06 8.97 -2.01
N GLN A 207 9.22 8.61 -2.97
CA GLN A 207 9.43 7.38 -3.75
C GLN A 207 10.68 7.48 -4.60
N LEU A 208 11.53 6.46 -4.50
CA LEU A 208 12.70 6.29 -5.37
C LEU A 208 12.30 5.54 -6.65
N PRO A 209 13.00 5.78 -7.78
CA PRO A 209 12.92 4.88 -8.92
C PRO A 209 13.25 3.43 -8.50
N LEU A 210 12.57 2.45 -9.08
CA LEU A 210 12.72 1.03 -8.72
C LEU A 210 14.18 0.55 -8.78
N THR A 211 14.90 0.93 -9.82
CA THR A 211 16.32 0.57 -10.00
C THR A 211 17.20 1.12 -8.89
N GLU A 212 16.97 2.36 -8.48
CA GLU A 212 17.72 3.02 -7.40
C GLU A 212 17.38 2.39 -6.03
N LEU A 213 16.10 2.14 -5.75
CA LEU A 213 15.70 1.47 -4.51
C LEU A 213 16.35 0.08 -4.42
N ARG A 214 16.32 -0.72 -5.48
CA ARG A 214 16.95 -2.04 -5.51
C ARG A 214 18.47 -1.97 -5.34
N ARG A 215 19.12 -0.98 -5.92
CA ARG A 215 20.55 -0.76 -5.71
C ARG A 215 20.86 -0.52 -4.23
N ARG A 216 20.14 0.40 -3.58
CA ARG A 216 20.31 0.71 -2.15
C ARG A 216 19.99 -0.47 -1.25
N LEU A 217 18.94 -1.23 -1.55
CA LEU A 217 18.60 -2.44 -0.79
C LEU A 217 19.71 -3.49 -0.87
N ARG A 218 20.30 -3.72 -2.04
CA ARG A 218 21.45 -4.65 -2.18
C ARG A 218 22.65 -4.20 -1.37
N GLU A 219 22.99 -2.91 -1.40
CA GLU A 219 24.09 -2.35 -0.62
C GLU A 219 23.83 -2.49 0.89
N GLU A 220 22.60 -2.31 1.32
CA GLU A 220 22.21 -2.44 2.73
C GLU A 220 22.20 -3.90 3.21
N LEU A 221 21.81 -4.84 2.34
CA LEU A 221 21.84 -6.29 2.64
C LEU A 221 23.25 -6.86 2.68
N ALA A 222 24.22 -6.22 2.01
CA ALA A 222 25.62 -6.64 1.98
C ALA A 222 26.43 -6.18 3.22
N ARG A 223 25.86 -5.36 4.10
CA ARG A 223 26.43 -4.88 5.37
C ARG A 223 26.12 -5.81 6.52
#